data_fcf5afdb87a441a5a953d2d38b1c7134
#
_entry.id   fcf5afdb87a441a5a953d2d38b1c7134
#
_cell.length_a   1.000
_cell.length_b   1.000
_cell.length_c   1.000
_cell.angle_alpha   90.00
_cell.angle_beta   90.00
_cell.angle_gamma   90.00
#
_symmetry.space_group_name_H-M   'P 1'
#
loop_
_entity.id
_entity.type
_entity.pdbx_description
1 polymer ?
#
loop_
_entity_poly.entity_id
_entity_poly.type
_entity_poly.pdbx_seq_one_letter_code
_entity_poly.pdbx_strand_id
1 'polypeptide(L)'
;MDSLLVCPPPMSSELGPDDLARYSRQLILPGFGADAQRALKKARVLVVGAGGLGCPAVQYLATAGIGALTLLTSGHITIVDNDCVERSNLARQVLHTDARIGMNKAASMAQAVSLLNPHTHVDAIQAPFTPANAYELCQAHDVVLDCTDRVMMRYLVSDAGVLADIPIVSGA
;
A
#
# COMPACT_ATOMS: atom_id res chain seq x y z
N MET A 1 14.54 -26.77 -40.19
CA MET A 1 14.61 -26.75 -38.71
C MET A 1 13.91 -25.47 -38.27
N ASP A 2 12.58 -25.55 -38.21
CA ASP A 2 11.74 -24.41 -37.84
C ASP A 2 11.69 -24.31 -36.32
N SER A 3 12.33 -23.27 -35.78
CA SER A 3 12.16 -22.91 -34.39
C SER A 3 10.77 -22.30 -34.21
N LEU A 4 9.82 -23.12 -33.77
CA LEU A 4 8.52 -22.64 -33.29
C LEU A 4 8.78 -21.68 -32.13
N LEU A 5 8.71 -20.39 -32.42
CA LEU A 5 8.53 -19.36 -31.42
C LEU A 5 7.19 -19.63 -30.71
N VAL A 6 7.26 -20.36 -29.62
CA VAL A 6 6.13 -20.52 -28.71
C VAL A 6 5.88 -19.14 -28.12
N CYS A 7 4.87 -18.45 -28.65
CA CYS A 7 4.35 -17.25 -28.08
C CYS A 7 3.92 -17.57 -26.61
N PRO A 8 4.44 -16.90 -25.61
CA PRO A 8 3.98 -17.15 -24.25
C PRO A 8 2.45 -16.93 -24.21
N PRO A 9 1.70 -17.75 -23.47
CA PRO A 9 0.26 -17.60 -23.39
C PRO A 9 -0.08 -16.17 -22.93
N PRO A 10 -1.19 -15.59 -23.40
CA PRO A 10 -1.60 -14.26 -22.96
C PRO A 10 -1.71 -14.31 -21.44
N MET A 11 -0.97 -13.43 -20.78
CA MET A 11 -0.92 -13.36 -19.33
C MET A 11 -2.33 -13.00 -18.85
N SER A 12 -3.00 -13.99 -18.25
CA SER A 12 -4.39 -13.86 -17.83
C SER A 12 -4.50 -12.80 -16.73
N SER A 13 -5.51 -11.92 -16.85
CA SER A 13 -5.97 -11.04 -15.78
C SER A 13 -6.66 -11.84 -14.65
N GLU A 14 -6.55 -13.16 -14.68
CA GLU A 14 -7.17 -14.07 -13.75
C GLU A 14 -6.33 -14.26 -12.49
N LEU A 15 -7.02 -14.56 -11.38
CA LEU A 15 -6.37 -14.92 -10.12
C LEU A 15 -5.68 -16.27 -10.30
N GLY A 16 -4.38 -16.31 -10.02
CA GLY A 16 -3.62 -17.56 -10.08
C GLY A 16 -3.91 -18.49 -8.87
N PRO A 17 -3.38 -19.73 -8.91
CA PRO A 17 -3.56 -20.69 -7.82
C PRO A 17 -3.11 -20.14 -6.45
N ASP A 18 -2.01 -19.39 -6.41
CA ASP A 18 -1.50 -18.77 -5.17
C ASP A 18 -2.45 -17.68 -4.65
N ASP A 19 -3.06 -16.88 -5.54
CA ASP A 19 -4.08 -15.90 -5.17
C ASP A 19 -5.32 -16.59 -4.59
N LEU A 20 -5.78 -17.66 -5.24
CA LEU A 20 -6.94 -18.43 -4.78
C LEU A 20 -6.69 -19.05 -3.40
N ALA A 21 -5.49 -19.56 -3.16
CA ALA A 21 -5.12 -20.09 -1.85
C ALA A 21 -5.04 -18.98 -0.78
N ARG A 22 -4.34 -17.87 -1.09
CA ARG A 22 -4.11 -16.77 -0.16
C ARG A 22 -5.39 -16.03 0.21
N TYR A 23 -6.23 -15.71 -0.77
CA TYR A 23 -7.41 -14.86 -0.61
C TYR A 23 -8.72 -15.66 -0.50
N SER A 24 -8.65 -16.99 -0.35
CA SER A 24 -9.82 -17.89 -0.31
C SER A 24 -10.91 -17.43 0.66
N ARG A 25 -10.53 -16.93 1.84
CA ARG A 25 -11.47 -16.53 2.89
C ARG A 25 -12.25 -15.25 2.56
N GLN A 26 -11.70 -14.37 1.75
CA GLN A 26 -12.41 -13.17 1.30
C GLN A 26 -13.13 -13.40 -0.04
N LEU A 27 -12.64 -14.29 -0.89
CA LEU A 27 -13.28 -14.64 -2.16
C LEU A 27 -14.68 -15.26 -1.98
N ILE A 28 -14.92 -15.97 -0.86
CA ILE A 28 -16.20 -16.60 -0.56
C ILE A 28 -17.24 -15.66 0.06
N LEU A 29 -16.85 -14.41 0.38
CA LEU A 29 -17.78 -13.45 0.98
C LEU A 29 -18.84 -13.03 -0.04
N PRO A 30 -20.13 -13.03 0.32
CA PRO A 30 -21.19 -12.54 -0.55
C PRO A 30 -20.93 -11.10 -0.99
N GLY A 31 -21.02 -10.84 -2.29
CA GLY A 31 -20.79 -9.51 -2.88
C GLY A 31 -19.33 -9.12 -3.04
N PHE A 32 -18.35 -9.92 -2.60
CA PHE A 32 -16.93 -9.68 -2.83
C PHE A 32 -16.42 -10.43 -4.07
N GLY A 33 -16.17 -11.72 -3.98
CA GLY A 33 -15.79 -12.57 -5.11
C GLY A 33 -14.47 -12.20 -5.81
N ALA A 34 -14.26 -12.81 -6.96
CA ALA A 34 -13.02 -12.66 -7.74
C ALA A 34 -12.85 -11.24 -8.33
N ASP A 35 -13.94 -10.57 -8.69
CA ASP A 35 -13.87 -9.23 -9.29
C ASP A 35 -13.39 -8.19 -8.29
N ALA A 36 -13.89 -8.23 -7.05
CA ALA A 36 -13.41 -7.36 -5.99
C ALA A 36 -11.93 -7.63 -5.66
N GLN A 37 -11.49 -8.88 -5.64
CA GLN A 37 -10.08 -9.21 -5.44
C GLN A 37 -9.19 -8.67 -6.57
N ARG A 38 -9.63 -8.74 -7.82
CA ARG A 38 -8.91 -8.13 -8.95
C ARG A 38 -8.84 -6.61 -8.82
N ALA A 39 -9.91 -5.97 -8.34
CA ALA A 39 -9.94 -4.53 -8.08
C ALA A 39 -8.92 -4.16 -6.98
N LEU A 40 -8.85 -4.90 -5.87
CA LEU A 40 -7.85 -4.69 -4.82
C LEU A 40 -6.42 -4.80 -5.36
N LYS A 41 -6.13 -5.82 -6.17
CA LYS A 41 -4.79 -6.01 -6.76
C LYS A 41 -4.35 -4.84 -7.65
N LYS A 42 -5.29 -4.14 -8.26
CA LYS A 42 -5.04 -2.98 -9.14
C LYS A 42 -5.01 -1.65 -8.40
N ALA A 43 -5.52 -1.61 -7.17
CA ALA A 43 -5.66 -0.38 -6.41
C ALA A 43 -4.31 0.23 -6.06
N ARG A 44 -4.22 1.56 -6.18
CA ARG A 44 -3.07 2.39 -5.80
C ARG A 44 -3.47 3.17 -4.55
N VAL A 45 -2.80 2.89 -3.44
CA VAL A 45 -3.14 3.47 -2.14
C VAL A 45 -1.98 4.31 -1.63
N LEU A 46 -2.23 5.59 -1.36
CA LEU A 46 -1.29 6.48 -0.69
C LEU A 46 -1.53 6.44 0.82
N VAL A 47 -0.49 6.16 1.60
CA VAL A 47 -0.52 6.20 3.07
C VAL A 47 0.41 7.30 3.54
N VAL A 48 -0.15 8.33 4.16
CA VAL A 48 0.61 9.45 4.73
C VAL A 48 0.77 9.20 6.23
N GLY A 49 1.98 8.87 6.65
CA GLY A 49 2.34 8.52 8.01
C GLY A 49 2.50 7.02 8.26
N ALA A 50 3.69 6.62 8.72
CA ALA A 50 4.07 5.24 9.04
C ALA A 50 4.13 4.99 10.56
N GLY A 51 3.23 5.62 11.29
CA GLY A 51 3.12 5.57 12.74
C GLY A 51 2.13 4.53 13.27
N GLY A 52 1.50 4.84 14.40
CA GLY A 52 0.56 3.94 15.09
C GLY A 52 -0.70 3.61 14.32
N LEU A 53 -1.18 4.52 13.45
CA LEU A 53 -2.32 4.28 12.57
C LEU A 53 -1.90 3.65 11.23
N GLY A 54 -0.78 4.12 10.66
CA GLY A 54 -0.26 3.59 9.40
C GLY A 54 0.15 2.12 9.49
N CYS A 55 0.77 1.68 10.59
CA CYS A 55 1.18 0.28 10.76
C CYS A 55 0.02 -0.72 10.61
N PRO A 56 -1.05 -0.66 11.39
CA PRO A 56 -2.17 -1.60 11.22
C PRO A 56 -2.88 -1.42 9.87
N ALA A 57 -3.04 -0.19 9.38
CA ALA A 57 -3.65 0.05 8.09
C ALA A 57 -2.89 -0.65 6.95
N VAL A 58 -1.58 -0.41 6.83
CA VAL A 58 -0.74 -1.04 5.80
C VAL A 58 -0.68 -2.56 5.96
N GLN A 59 -0.63 -3.06 7.19
CA GLN A 59 -0.65 -4.50 7.47
C GLN A 59 -1.89 -5.17 6.84
N TYR A 60 -3.08 -4.63 7.09
CA TYR A 60 -4.32 -5.20 6.57
C TYR A 60 -4.49 -4.97 5.06
N LEU A 61 -4.11 -3.82 4.53
CA LEU A 61 -4.16 -3.56 3.10
C LEU A 61 -3.27 -4.54 2.32
N ALA A 62 -2.03 -4.74 2.78
CA ALA A 62 -1.08 -5.65 2.16
C ALA A 62 -1.55 -7.11 2.22
N THR A 63 -2.05 -7.56 3.38
CA THR A 63 -2.54 -8.94 3.54
C THR A 63 -3.85 -9.19 2.80
N ALA A 64 -4.69 -8.16 2.59
CA ALA A 64 -5.88 -8.24 1.75
C ALA A 64 -5.56 -8.27 0.24
N GLY A 65 -4.33 -7.98 -0.16
CA GLY A 65 -3.88 -8.05 -1.54
C GLY A 65 -3.96 -6.74 -2.32
N ILE A 66 -3.97 -5.58 -1.62
CA ILE A 66 -3.81 -4.28 -2.28
C ILE A 66 -2.45 -4.25 -2.98
N GLY A 67 -2.44 -3.79 -4.24
CA GLY A 67 -1.21 -3.64 -4.98
C GLY A 67 -0.44 -4.93 -5.22
N ALA A 68 -1.09 -6.09 -5.14
CA ALA A 68 -0.44 -7.37 -5.40
C ALA A 68 -0.16 -7.51 -6.90
N LEU A 69 1.09 -7.25 -7.28
CA LEU A 69 1.55 -7.20 -8.66
C LEU A 69 1.26 -8.48 -9.45
N THR A 70 0.69 -8.27 -10.62
CA THR A 70 0.94 -9.10 -11.79
C THR A 70 1.66 -8.22 -12.82
N LEU A 71 2.35 -8.82 -13.79
CA LEU A 71 3.05 -8.06 -14.85
C LEU A 71 2.14 -7.07 -15.63
N LEU A 72 0.84 -7.07 -15.37
CA LEU A 72 -0.17 -6.26 -16.06
C LEU A 72 -0.89 -5.26 -15.12
N THR A 73 -0.58 -5.22 -13.82
CA THR A 73 -1.25 -4.33 -12.87
C THR A 73 -0.26 -3.35 -12.26
N SER A 74 -0.62 -2.07 -12.28
CA SER A 74 0.13 -0.97 -11.66
C SER A 74 -0.27 -0.70 -10.22
N GLY A 75 -0.99 -1.61 -9.55
CA GLY A 75 -1.40 -1.46 -8.17
C GLY A 75 -0.20 -1.46 -7.22
N HIS A 76 -0.23 -0.57 -6.22
CA HIS A 76 0.83 -0.46 -5.22
C HIS A 76 0.34 0.27 -3.96
N ILE A 77 1.12 0.16 -2.89
CA ILE A 77 0.97 0.98 -1.69
C ILE A 77 2.14 1.95 -1.65
N THR A 78 1.88 3.24 -1.68
CA THR A 78 2.93 4.25 -1.44
C THR A 78 2.85 4.70 0.01
N ILE A 79 3.97 4.67 0.72
CA ILE A 79 4.09 5.09 2.11
C ILE A 79 5.00 6.31 2.18
N VAL A 80 4.49 7.42 2.72
CA VAL A 80 5.25 8.68 2.88
C VAL A 80 5.48 8.93 4.36
N ASP A 81 6.74 8.92 4.77
CA ASP A 81 7.15 9.26 6.14
C ASP A 81 8.64 9.62 6.17
N ASN A 82 8.99 10.72 6.83
CA ASN A 82 10.37 11.16 6.97
C ASN A 82 11.04 10.78 8.29
N ASP A 83 10.28 10.24 9.24
CA ASP A 83 10.80 9.86 10.56
C ASP A 83 11.59 8.56 10.53
N CYS A 84 12.39 8.35 11.57
CA CYS A 84 13.07 7.09 11.82
C CYS A 84 12.35 6.28 12.91
N VAL A 85 12.56 4.98 12.89
CA VAL A 85 12.08 4.06 13.92
C VAL A 85 12.84 4.32 15.22
N GLU A 86 12.08 4.55 16.29
CA GLU A 86 12.62 4.70 17.64
C GLU A 86 12.13 3.58 18.55
N ARG A 87 12.89 3.25 19.59
CA ARG A 87 12.48 2.24 20.57
C ARG A 87 11.14 2.56 21.23
N SER A 88 10.87 3.83 21.54
CA SER A 88 9.63 4.32 22.11
C SER A 88 8.40 4.09 21.24
N ASN A 89 8.59 3.88 19.93
CA ASN A 89 7.52 3.65 18.97
C ASN A 89 7.01 2.19 18.98
N LEU A 90 7.87 1.23 19.34
CA LEU A 90 7.62 -0.21 19.15
C LEU A 90 6.40 -0.73 19.92
N ALA A 91 6.01 -0.07 21.01
CA ALA A 91 4.84 -0.45 21.80
C ALA A 91 3.50 -0.32 21.04
N ARG A 92 3.45 0.47 19.96
CA ARG A 92 2.21 0.72 19.18
C ARG A 92 2.39 0.71 17.65
N GLN A 93 3.61 0.75 17.16
CA GLN A 93 3.93 0.75 15.72
C GLN A 93 4.38 -0.66 15.31
N VAL A 94 3.40 -1.55 15.22
CA VAL A 94 3.58 -3.02 15.19
C VAL A 94 4.33 -3.59 13.96
N LEU A 95 4.50 -2.81 12.90
CA LEU A 95 5.30 -3.22 11.73
C LEU A 95 6.78 -2.91 11.87
N HIS A 96 7.20 -2.16 12.91
CA HIS A 96 8.60 -1.90 13.19
C HIS A 96 9.13 -2.88 14.24
N THR A 97 10.45 -3.13 14.24
CA THR A 97 11.11 -4.07 15.16
C THR A 97 12.39 -3.46 15.73
N ASP A 98 12.90 -4.03 16.83
CA ASP A 98 14.18 -3.61 17.43
C ASP A 98 15.32 -3.62 16.42
N ALA A 99 15.37 -4.61 15.52
CA ALA A 99 16.40 -4.71 14.48
C ALA A 99 16.38 -3.55 13.46
N ARG A 100 15.31 -2.78 13.41
CA ARG A 100 15.11 -1.67 12.47
C ARG A 100 15.12 -0.30 13.13
N ILE A 101 15.49 -0.20 14.40
CA ILE A 101 15.70 1.09 15.09
C ILE A 101 16.72 1.91 14.31
N GLY A 102 16.41 3.20 14.04
CA GLY A 102 17.21 4.12 13.23
C GLY A 102 16.92 4.07 11.73
N MET A 103 16.24 3.03 11.23
CA MET A 103 15.78 2.99 9.84
C MET A 103 14.63 3.98 9.63
N ASN A 104 14.52 4.56 8.43
CA ASN A 104 13.32 5.34 8.07
C ASN A 104 12.05 4.49 8.20
N LYS A 105 10.97 5.07 8.72
CA LYS A 105 9.72 4.34 9.00
C LYS A 105 9.05 3.79 7.73
N ALA A 106 9.01 4.56 6.63
CA ALA A 106 8.42 4.07 5.38
C ALA A 106 9.22 2.87 4.83
N ALA A 107 10.55 2.94 4.83
CA ALA A 107 11.43 1.84 4.42
C ALA A 107 11.27 0.60 5.34
N SER A 108 11.19 0.82 6.65
CA SER A 108 10.98 -0.26 7.62
C SER A 108 9.63 -0.96 7.40
N MET A 109 8.59 -0.19 7.07
CA MET A 109 7.26 -0.74 6.79
C MET A 109 7.24 -1.53 5.48
N ALA A 110 7.91 -1.05 4.42
CA ALA A 110 8.04 -1.77 3.17
C ALA A 110 8.72 -3.15 3.36
N GLN A 111 9.76 -3.21 4.19
CA GLN A 111 10.39 -4.50 4.55
C GLN A 111 9.43 -5.43 5.31
N ALA A 112 8.60 -4.89 6.20
CA ALA A 112 7.60 -5.70 6.91
C ALA A 112 6.55 -6.26 5.95
N VAL A 113 6.06 -5.44 5.01
CA VAL A 113 5.08 -5.87 4.00
C VAL A 113 5.62 -6.98 3.12
N SER A 114 6.88 -6.93 2.70
CA SER A 114 7.48 -7.98 1.87
C SER A 114 7.50 -9.36 2.54
N LEU A 115 7.51 -9.39 3.88
CA LEU A 115 7.42 -10.64 4.66
C LEU A 115 5.97 -11.11 4.85
N LEU A 116 5.00 -10.17 4.88
CA LEU A 116 3.57 -10.48 5.03
C LEU A 116 2.96 -10.95 3.71
N ASN A 117 3.23 -10.22 2.64
CA ASN A 117 2.75 -10.52 1.31
C ASN A 117 3.80 -10.13 0.26
N PRO A 118 4.63 -11.08 -0.20
CA PRO A 118 5.71 -10.79 -1.14
C PRO A 118 5.21 -10.35 -2.52
N HIS A 119 3.92 -10.48 -2.81
CA HIS A 119 3.32 -10.02 -4.06
C HIS A 119 2.91 -8.54 -4.01
N THR A 120 2.76 -7.94 -2.82
CA THR A 120 2.40 -6.52 -2.68
C THR A 120 3.60 -5.63 -2.97
N HIS A 121 3.45 -4.73 -3.96
CA HIS A 121 4.45 -3.71 -4.22
C HIS A 121 4.29 -2.53 -3.26
N VAL A 122 5.40 -2.06 -2.71
CA VAL A 122 5.42 -0.91 -1.79
C VAL A 122 6.50 0.08 -2.22
N ASP A 123 6.07 1.31 -2.49
CA ASP A 123 6.93 2.45 -2.72
C ASP A 123 7.14 3.22 -1.40
N ALA A 124 8.36 3.23 -0.90
CA ALA A 124 8.71 3.91 0.35
C ALA A 124 9.34 5.30 0.06
N ILE A 125 8.58 6.35 0.26
CA ILE A 125 9.03 7.75 0.11
C ILE A 125 9.56 8.22 1.46
N GLN A 126 10.87 8.30 1.57
CA GLN A 126 11.60 8.71 2.78
C GLN A 126 11.74 10.24 2.84
N ALA A 127 10.63 10.94 2.70
CA ALA A 127 10.56 12.40 2.65
C ALA A 127 9.29 12.89 3.35
N PRO A 128 9.23 14.15 3.78
CA PRO A 128 8.01 14.72 4.33
C PRO A 128 6.95 14.91 3.24
N PHE A 129 5.69 14.72 3.63
CA PHE A 129 4.56 15.13 2.81
C PHE A 129 4.42 16.66 2.94
N THR A 130 4.48 17.37 1.83
CA THR A 130 4.58 18.85 1.78
C THR A 130 3.66 19.42 0.70
N PRO A 131 3.35 20.73 0.72
CA PRO A 131 2.59 21.35 -0.37
C PRO A 131 3.22 21.18 -1.76
N ALA A 132 4.54 20.99 -1.83
CA ALA A 132 5.25 20.83 -3.09
C ALA A 132 5.03 19.46 -3.75
N ASN A 133 4.74 18.40 -2.97
CA ASN A 133 4.56 17.04 -3.49
C ASN A 133 3.16 16.47 -3.26
N ALA A 134 2.34 17.11 -2.44
CA ALA A 134 1.05 16.59 -1.99
C ALA A 134 0.08 16.32 -3.15
N TYR A 135 -0.08 17.30 -4.05
CA TYR A 135 -1.00 17.18 -5.17
C TYR A 135 -0.62 16.05 -6.13
N GLU A 136 0.65 15.98 -6.54
CA GLU A 136 1.15 14.94 -7.45
C GLU A 136 1.01 13.54 -6.84
N LEU A 137 1.34 13.41 -5.55
CA LEU A 137 1.17 12.16 -4.84
C LEU A 137 -0.30 11.74 -4.76
N CYS A 138 -1.20 12.66 -4.41
CA CYS A 138 -2.63 12.36 -4.38
C CYS A 138 -3.14 11.95 -5.77
N GLN A 139 -2.85 12.71 -6.82
CA GLN A 139 -3.33 12.45 -8.18
C GLN A 139 -2.85 11.10 -8.75
N ALA A 140 -1.71 10.59 -8.29
CA ALA A 140 -1.16 9.32 -8.74
C ALA A 140 -1.87 8.09 -8.12
N HIS A 141 -2.78 8.28 -7.16
CA HIS A 141 -3.41 7.20 -6.39
C HIS A 141 -4.94 7.22 -6.50
N ASP A 142 -5.56 6.11 -6.09
CA ASP A 142 -7.02 5.95 -6.14
C ASP A 142 -7.68 6.32 -4.80
N VAL A 143 -6.91 6.29 -3.70
CA VAL A 143 -7.35 6.67 -2.35
C VAL A 143 -6.16 7.08 -1.49
N VAL A 144 -6.39 8.03 -0.57
CA VAL A 144 -5.40 8.45 0.44
C VAL A 144 -5.86 8.00 1.82
N LEU A 145 -4.95 7.39 2.58
CA LEU A 145 -5.10 7.17 4.01
C LEU A 145 -4.27 8.23 4.76
N ASP A 146 -4.97 9.10 5.47
CA ASP A 146 -4.36 10.04 6.40
C ASP A 146 -4.17 9.35 7.75
N CYS A 147 -2.91 8.96 8.01
CA CYS A 147 -2.45 8.33 9.24
C CYS A 147 -1.57 9.27 10.07
N THR A 148 -1.69 10.57 9.86
CA THR A 148 -0.90 11.60 10.54
C THR A 148 -1.51 11.96 11.90
N ASP A 149 -0.64 12.42 12.81
CA ASP A 149 -1.02 12.88 14.15
C ASP A 149 -1.00 14.42 14.30
N ARG A 150 -0.64 15.15 13.24
CA ARG A 150 -0.54 16.61 13.23
C ARG A 150 -1.72 17.24 12.52
N VAL A 151 -2.41 18.15 13.20
CA VAL A 151 -3.58 18.87 12.66
C VAL A 151 -3.27 19.56 11.32
N MET A 152 -2.12 20.22 11.19
CA MET A 152 -1.74 20.90 9.96
C MET A 152 -1.52 19.92 8.80
N MET A 153 -1.07 18.70 9.08
CA MET A 153 -0.91 17.68 8.04
C MET A 153 -2.26 17.17 7.55
N ARG A 154 -3.24 17.03 8.44
CA ARG A 154 -4.61 16.65 8.07
C ARG A 154 -5.25 17.66 7.12
N TYR A 155 -5.07 18.95 7.38
CA TYR A 155 -5.52 19.99 6.44
C TYR A 155 -4.82 19.86 5.09
N LEU A 156 -3.51 19.68 5.08
CA LEU A 156 -2.76 19.53 3.82
C LEU A 156 -3.20 18.29 3.03
N VAL A 157 -3.40 17.14 3.69
CA VAL A 157 -3.91 15.92 3.05
C VAL A 157 -5.32 16.16 2.50
N SER A 158 -6.19 16.80 3.29
CA SER A 158 -7.56 17.13 2.89
C SER A 158 -7.57 18.04 1.66
N ASP A 159 -6.81 19.12 1.69
CA ASP A 159 -6.75 20.08 0.58
C ASP A 159 -6.21 19.43 -0.70
N ALA A 160 -5.13 18.65 -0.58
CA ALA A 160 -4.54 17.95 -1.72
C ALA A 160 -5.49 16.90 -2.33
N GLY A 161 -6.21 16.15 -1.49
CA GLY A 161 -7.17 15.16 -1.97
C GLY A 161 -8.40 15.78 -2.64
N VAL A 162 -8.90 16.89 -2.10
CA VAL A 162 -9.99 17.67 -2.75
C VAL A 162 -9.53 18.20 -4.10
N LEU A 163 -8.33 18.77 -4.19
CA LEU A 163 -7.79 19.27 -5.45
C LEU A 163 -7.53 18.16 -6.48
N ALA A 164 -7.18 16.96 -6.02
CA ALA A 164 -6.95 15.80 -6.87
C ALA A 164 -8.23 15.01 -7.19
N ASP A 165 -9.37 15.38 -6.60
CA ASP A 165 -10.68 14.69 -6.72
C ASP A 165 -10.60 13.20 -6.36
N ILE A 166 -9.94 12.88 -5.25
CA ILE A 166 -9.79 11.48 -4.78
C ILE A 166 -10.30 11.32 -3.35
N PRO A 167 -10.84 10.14 -2.99
CA PRO A 167 -11.31 9.86 -1.63
C PRO A 167 -10.17 9.84 -0.61
N ILE A 168 -10.46 10.37 0.58
CA ILE A 168 -9.56 10.38 1.74
C ILE A 168 -10.22 9.61 2.87
N VAL A 169 -9.45 8.73 3.51
CA VAL A 169 -9.83 8.06 4.75
C VAL A 169 -8.91 8.56 5.85
N SER A 170 -9.44 9.35 6.77
CA SER A 170 -8.66 9.91 7.88
C SER A 170 -8.87 9.12 9.16
N GLY A 171 -7.76 8.71 9.81
CA GLY A 171 -7.74 8.13 11.14
C GLY A 171 -7.45 9.20 12.21
N ALA A 172 -7.97 9.00 13.45
CA ALA A 172 -7.74 9.90 14.57
C ALA A 172 -7.45 9.15 15.86
#